data_618a7266c5fe64d91704853322fdb511
#
_entry.id   618a7266c5fe64d91704853322fdb511
#
_cell.length_a   1.000
_cell.length_b   1.000
_cell.length_c   1.000
_cell.angle_alpha   90.00
_cell.angle_beta   90.00
_cell.angle_gamma   90.00
#
_symmetry.space_group_name_H-M   'P 1'
#
loop_
_entity.id
_entity.type
_entity.pdbx_description
1 polymer ?
#
loop_
_entity_poly.entity_id
_entity_poly.type
_entity_poly.pdbx_seq_one_letter_code
_entity_poly.pdbx_strand_id
1 'polypeptide(L)'
;ETGLIFEVEDQTFKAGDKVEVSFRSPNFAGVSGFQGTLQSSIFHLPTSIASGKLNISDKNFGTRWASEGLVTMSWNENTGIDINAEEVLFTMTFVAQKDGVLSEVMRIGSQRTKAESYEGKGELGNLALRFTKNGKEVFGSNTLYQNYPNPFDQRTVIGLNLAQSTEGILKITDVSGRTIKSIAREWNKGY
;
A
#
# COMPACT_ATOMS: atom_id res chain seq x y z
N GLU A 1 4.95 13.89 -9.20
CA GLU A 1 4.22 13.89 -7.93
C GLU A 1 5.19 13.51 -6.81
N THR A 2 5.43 14.44 -5.92
CA THR A 2 6.22 14.24 -4.71
C THR A 2 5.40 13.40 -3.74
N GLY A 3 5.89 12.25 -3.35
CA GLY A 3 5.21 11.37 -2.40
C GLY A 3 6.20 10.40 -1.77
N LEU A 4 5.86 9.92 -0.58
CA LEU A 4 6.64 8.94 0.14
C LEU A 4 6.41 7.55 -0.44
N ILE A 5 7.50 6.83 -0.71
CA ILE A 5 7.45 5.46 -1.17
C ILE A 5 7.94 4.54 -0.05
N PHE A 6 7.10 3.64 0.40
CA PHE A 6 7.56 2.48 1.17
C PHE A 6 8.02 1.38 0.22
N GLU A 7 9.13 0.76 0.55
CA GLU A 7 9.72 -0.34 -0.20
C GLU A 7 9.84 -1.58 0.68
N VAL A 8 9.47 -2.72 0.12
CA VAL A 8 9.48 -4.02 0.79
C VAL A 8 10.06 -5.07 -0.15
N GLU A 9 10.89 -5.95 0.38
CA GLU A 9 11.39 -7.10 -0.39
C GLU A 9 10.26 -8.10 -0.63
N ASP A 10 10.04 -8.44 -1.91
CA ASP A 10 9.00 -9.39 -2.31
C ASP A 10 9.40 -10.82 -1.94
N GLN A 11 8.46 -11.57 -1.42
CA GLN A 11 8.68 -12.93 -0.94
C GLN A 11 7.48 -13.83 -1.22
N THR A 12 7.78 -15.11 -1.47
CA THR A 12 6.78 -16.18 -1.59
C THR A 12 6.67 -16.90 -0.26
N PHE A 13 5.47 -17.27 0.13
CA PHE A 13 5.19 -17.94 1.40
C PHE A 13 4.08 -18.99 1.25
N LYS A 14 3.99 -19.89 2.22
CA LYS A 14 2.98 -20.93 2.36
C LYS A 14 1.98 -20.59 3.46
N ALA A 15 0.80 -21.21 3.40
CA ALA A 15 -0.17 -21.13 4.49
C ALA A 15 0.46 -21.58 5.81
N GLY A 16 0.29 -20.77 6.87
CA GLY A 16 0.89 -21.00 8.19
C GLY A 16 2.26 -20.38 8.40
N ASP A 17 2.95 -19.92 7.35
CA ASP A 17 4.24 -19.26 7.50
C ASP A 17 4.12 -17.94 8.27
N LYS A 18 5.14 -17.67 9.09
CA LYS A 18 5.36 -16.31 9.62
C LYS A 18 6.07 -15.49 8.55
N VAL A 19 5.40 -14.45 8.09
CA VAL A 19 5.91 -13.55 7.05
C VAL A 19 6.33 -12.24 7.70
N GLU A 20 7.61 -11.96 7.68
CA GLU A 20 8.19 -10.72 8.18
C GLU A 20 8.31 -9.72 7.03
N VAL A 21 7.72 -8.54 7.21
CA VAL A 21 7.66 -7.48 6.23
C VAL A 21 8.39 -6.27 6.79
N SER A 22 9.60 -6.02 6.31
CA SER A 22 10.43 -4.88 6.70
C SER A 22 10.23 -3.73 5.71
N PHE A 23 9.72 -2.61 6.21
CA PHE A 23 9.48 -1.41 5.43
C PHE A 23 10.72 -0.52 5.41
N ARG A 24 11.15 -0.13 4.22
CA ARG A 24 12.19 0.87 3.93
C ARG A 24 11.62 1.98 3.09
N SER A 25 12.41 3.00 2.79
CA SER A 25 12.02 4.04 1.83
C SER A 25 13.25 4.57 1.09
N PRO A 26 13.18 4.65 -0.23
CA PRO A 26 14.25 5.25 -1.03
C PRO A 26 14.28 6.78 -0.94
N ASN A 27 13.25 7.41 -0.36
CA ASN A 27 13.08 8.85 -0.38
C ASN A 27 12.51 9.43 0.94
N PHE A 28 12.95 8.91 2.08
CA PHE A 28 12.53 9.39 3.41
C PHE A 28 13.37 10.59 3.83
N ALA A 29 13.12 11.74 3.22
CA ALA A 29 13.84 12.98 3.50
C ALA A 29 12.85 14.10 3.89
N GLY A 30 13.06 14.73 5.03
CA GLY A 30 12.20 15.78 5.56
C GLY A 30 10.80 15.32 5.95
N VAL A 31 10.57 14.02 6.11
CA VAL A 31 9.24 13.47 6.40
C VAL A 31 8.88 13.70 7.86
N SER A 32 7.77 14.38 8.11
CA SER A 32 7.22 14.62 9.44
C SER A 32 6.02 13.73 9.78
N GLY A 33 5.50 12.99 8.82
CA GLY A 33 4.41 12.06 9.09
C GLY A 33 3.92 11.33 7.85
N PHE A 34 3.16 10.27 8.09
CA PHE A 34 2.41 9.57 7.07
C PHE A 34 1.18 8.89 7.67
N GLN A 35 0.22 8.62 6.84
CA GLN A 35 -0.94 7.80 7.16
C GLN A 35 -1.41 7.01 5.95
N GLY A 36 -2.20 5.96 6.19
CA GLY A 36 -2.77 5.16 5.11
C GLY A 36 -3.49 3.93 5.62
N THR A 37 -3.95 3.11 4.69
CA THR A 37 -4.55 1.81 4.97
C THR A 37 -3.72 0.72 4.30
N LEU A 38 -3.09 -0.14 5.10
CA LEU A 38 -2.49 -1.37 4.62
C LEU A 38 -3.61 -2.36 4.36
N GLN A 39 -3.67 -2.90 3.15
CA GLN A 39 -4.65 -3.89 2.74
C GLN A 39 -3.95 -5.18 2.36
N SER A 40 -4.52 -6.30 2.82
CA SER A 40 -4.10 -7.64 2.39
C SER A 40 -5.30 -8.55 2.23
N SER A 41 -5.25 -9.41 1.22
CA SER A 41 -6.27 -10.43 0.99
C SER A 41 -6.08 -11.70 1.82
N ILE A 42 -4.91 -11.88 2.45
CA ILE A 42 -4.53 -13.13 3.14
C ILE A 42 -3.83 -12.91 4.49
N PHE A 43 -3.54 -11.67 4.86
CA PHE A 43 -3.07 -11.32 6.19
C PHE A 43 -4.16 -10.51 6.89
N HIS A 44 -4.55 -10.90 8.10
CA HIS A 44 -5.54 -10.14 8.85
C HIS A 44 -4.86 -9.22 9.85
N LEU A 45 -4.41 -9.76 10.97
CA LEU A 45 -3.73 -8.99 12.01
C LEU A 45 -2.22 -9.22 11.95
N PRO A 46 -1.40 -8.18 12.11
CA PRO A 46 0.00 -8.39 12.43
C PRO A 46 0.11 -9.07 13.79
N THR A 47 0.95 -10.09 13.88
CA THR A 47 1.24 -10.78 15.14
C THR A 47 2.28 -10.05 15.97
N SER A 48 3.08 -9.20 15.33
CA SER A 48 4.00 -8.27 16.00
C SER A 48 4.33 -7.09 15.10
N ILE A 49 4.66 -5.97 15.75
CA ILE A 49 5.17 -4.75 15.11
C ILE A 49 6.42 -4.36 15.86
N ALA A 50 7.52 -4.19 15.15
CA ALA A 50 8.81 -3.80 15.71
C ALA A 50 9.28 -2.47 15.13
N SER A 51 9.72 -1.55 16.01
CA SER A 51 10.40 -0.33 15.62
C SER A 51 11.69 -0.66 14.87
N GLY A 52 11.97 0.16 13.86
CA GLY A 52 13.28 0.30 13.25
C GLY A 52 13.83 1.68 13.59
N LYS A 53 14.04 2.50 12.57
CA LYS A 53 14.42 3.91 12.74
C LYS A 53 13.27 4.80 13.20
N LEU A 54 12.04 4.44 12.88
CA LEU A 54 10.86 5.12 13.39
C LEU A 54 10.49 4.56 14.76
N ASN A 55 10.15 5.46 15.68
CA ASN A 55 9.53 5.08 16.96
C ASN A 55 8.06 4.71 16.69
N ILE A 56 7.82 3.47 16.36
CA ILE A 56 6.52 2.90 16.00
C ILE A 56 6.15 1.77 16.96
N SER A 57 4.89 1.69 17.31
CA SER A 57 4.31 0.62 18.15
C SER A 57 2.90 0.27 17.66
N ASP A 58 2.25 -0.68 18.29
CA ASP A 58 0.85 -1.06 17.99
C ASP A 58 -0.09 0.15 18.01
N LYS A 59 0.21 1.21 18.79
CA LYS A 59 -0.60 2.44 18.88
C LYS A 59 -0.68 3.22 17.56
N ASN A 60 0.28 2.99 16.67
CA ASN A 60 0.30 3.60 15.35
C ASN A 60 -0.61 2.89 14.34
N PHE A 61 -1.23 1.75 14.74
CA PHE A 61 -2.01 0.91 13.84
C PHE A 61 -3.43 0.67 14.39
N GLY A 62 -4.42 0.95 13.56
CA GLY A 62 -5.82 0.66 13.85
C GLY A 62 -6.23 -0.68 13.27
N THR A 63 -6.64 -1.61 14.14
CA THR A 63 -6.95 -3.00 13.79
C THR A 63 -8.44 -3.30 13.73
N ARG A 64 -9.29 -2.29 13.85
CA ARG A 64 -10.76 -2.43 13.86
C ARG A 64 -11.30 -3.20 12.64
N TRP A 65 -10.68 -3.06 11.49
CA TRP A 65 -11.09 -3.70 10.24
C TRP A 65 -10.14 -4.82 9.78
N ALA A 66 -9.36 -5.35 10.70
CA ALA A 66 -8.37 -6.38 10.36
C ALA A 66 -9.02 -7.68 9.85
N SER A 67 -10.23 -8.01 10.31
CA SER A 67 -11.01 -9.14 9.76
C SER A 67 -11.39 -8.96 8.28
N GLU A 68 -11.41 -7.73 7.80
CA GLU A 68 -11.59 -7.38 6.39
C GLU A 68 -10.27 -7.27 5.62
N GLY A 69 -9.14 -7.58 6.26
CA GLY A 69 -7.80 -7.42 5.71
C GLY A 69 -7.31 -5.97 5.64
N LEU A 70 -7.85 -5.08 6.47
CA LEU A 70 -7.53 -3.66 6.49
C LEU A 70 -6.93 -3.25 7.84
N VAL A 71 -5.73 -2.69 7.82
CA VAL A 71 -5.05 -2.11 8.99
C VAL A 71 -4.72 -0.66 8.68
N THR A 72 -5.28 0.28 9.43
CA THR A 72 -4.89 1.68 9.28
C THR A 72 -3.56 1.95 9.97
N MET A 73 -2.78 2.87 9.45
CA MET A 73 -1.51 3.28 10.05
C MET A 73 -1.40 4.78 10.06
N SER A 74 -0.73 5.31 11.09
CA SER A 74 -0.42 6.72 11.23
C SER A 74 0.81 6.90 12.11
N TRP A 75 1.73 7.73 11.66
CA TRP A 75 2.93 8.11 12.39
C TRP A 75 3.22 9.59 12.15
N ASN A 76 3.70 10.30 13.14
CA ASN A 76 4.12 11.69 13.00
C ASN A 76 5.20 12.06 14.01
N GLU A 77 6.01 13.04 13.61
CA GLU A 77 6.99 13.75 14.42
C GLU A 77 6.77 15.27 14.30
N ASN A 78 7.29 16.03 15.27
CA ASN A 78 7.14 17.48 15.28
C ASN A 78 7.92 18.18 14.17
N THR A 79 9.02 17.58 13.73
CA THR A 79 9.89 18.07 12.65
C THR A 79 10.17 16.96 11.66
N GLY A 80 10.38 17.32 10.40
CA GLY A 80 10.79 16.35 9.39
C GLY A 80 12.13 15.70 9.75
N ILE A 81 12.24 14.41 9.51
CA ILE A 81 13.46 13.63 9.72
C ILE A 81 13.93 12.99 8.42
N ASP A 82 15.21 12.68 8.36
CA ASP A 82 15.84 12.01 7.23
C ASP A 82 16.26 10.60 7.66
N ILE A 83 15.93 9.60 6.84
CA ILE A 83 16.34 8.20 7.06
C ILE A 83 16.90 7.67 5.74
N ASN A 84 18.06 6.99 5.81
CA ASN A 84 18.71 6.43 4.64
C ASN A 84 17.92 5.24 4.05
N ALA A 85 18.01 5.05 2.75
CA ALA A 85 17.25 4.02 2.03
C ALA A 85 17.51 2.58 2.51
N GLU A 86 18.72 2.29 2.99
CA GLU A 86 19.09 0.96 3.50
C GLU A 86 18.53 0.67 4.90
N GLU A 87 18.07 1.68 5.61
CA GLU A 87 17.61 1.55 6.98
C GLU A 87 16.14 1.09 7.04
N VAL A 88 15.87 0.15 7.94
CA VAL A 88 14.49 -0.33 8.18
C VAL A 88 13.73 0.71 9.00
N LEU A 89 12.61 1.17 8.48
CA LEU A 89 11.70 2.09 9.17
C LEU A 89 10.99 1.39 10.32
N PHE A 90 10.37 0.27 10.02
CA PHE A 90 9.68 -0.63 10.95
C PHE A 90 9.45 -1.99 10.28
N THR A 91 9.09 -2.98 11.09
CA THR A 91 8.80 -4.35 10.61
C THR A 91 7.46 -4.81 11.16
N MET A 92 6.67 -5.45 10.32
CA MET A 92 5.42 -6.13 10.70
C MET A 92 5.55 -7.62 10.42
N THR A 93 5.07 -8.45 11.34
CA THR A 93 5.03 -9.90 11.16
C THR A 93 3.58 -10.35 11.06
N PHE A 94 3.29 -11.22 10.11
CA PHE A 94 1.96 -11.79 9.87
C PHE A 94 2.05 -13.31 9.84
N VAL A 95 0.89 -13.97 10.01
CA VAL A 95 0.73 -15.41 9.69
C VAL A 95 -0.07 -15.50 8.40
N ALA A 96 0.50 -16.13 7.40
CA ALA A 96 -0.16 -16.33 6.10
C ALA A 96 -1.30 -17.33 6.23
N GLN A 97 -2.49 -16.97 5.74
CA GLN A 97 -3.66 -17.86 5.76
C GLN A 97 -3.75 -18.75 4.52
N LYS A 98 -3.04 -18.37 3.47
CA LYS A 98 -2.95 -19.10 2.20
C LYS A 98 -1.56 -18.91 1.62
N ASP A 99 -1.21 -19.78 0.66
CA ASP A 99 -0.03 -19.59 -0.19
C ASP A 99 -0.14 -18.29 -0.98
N GLY A 100 0.98 -17.62 -1.20
CA GLY A 100 0.98 -16.38 -1.97
C GLY A 100 2.35 -15.77 -2.21
N VAL A 101 2.31 -14.63 -2.88
CA VAL A 101 3.45 -13.74 -3.13
C VAL A 101 3.08 -12.37 -2.56
N LEU A 102 3.98 -11.74 -1.83
CA LEU A 102 3.69 -10.53 -1.07
C LEU A 102 3.20 -9.37 -1.97
N SER A 103 3.84 -9.16 -3.10
CA SER A 103 3.48 -8.14 -4.09
C SER A 103 2.09 -8.34 -4.73
N GLU A 104 1.52 -9.55 -4.66
CA GLU A 104 0.19 -9.84 -5.19
C GLU A 104 -0.93 -9.64 -4.16
N VAL A 105 -0.58 -9.66 -2.87
CA VAL A 105 -1.57 -9.74 -1.79
C VAL A 105 -1.57 -8.56 -0.84
N MET A 106 -0.55 -7.69 -0.89
CA MET A 106 -0.42 -6.55 0.01
C MET A 106 -0.30 -5.24 -0.76
N ARG A 107 -0.95 -4.20 -0.26
CA ARG A 107 -0.84 -2.83 -0.80
C ARG A 107 -1.14 -1.79 0.27
N ILE A 108 -0.76 -0.55 0.00
CA ILE A 108 -1.22 0.64 0.73
C ILE A 108 -2.24 1.39 -0.14
N GLY A 109 -3.28 1.87 0.49
CA GLY A 109 -4.33 2.64 -0.17
C GLY A 109 -5.12 3.49 0.81
N SER A 110 -6.27 3.99 0.33
CA SER A 110 -7.07 4.99 1.04
C SER A 110 -8.44 4.47 1.49
N GLN A 111 -8.57 3.17 1.75
CA GLN A 111 -9.86 2.52 2.02
C GLN A 111 -10.51 2.97 3.33
N ARG A 112 -9.72 3.28 4.35
CA ARG A 112 -10.19 3.77 5.66
C ARG A 112 -9.51 5.07 6.06
N THR A 113 -8.19 5.16 5.85
CA THR A 113 -7.38 6.35 6.07
C THR A 113 -6.70 6.68 4.77
N LYS A 114 -6.76 7.94 4.35
CA LYS A 114 -6.17 8.41 3.10
C LYS A 114 -4.65 8.17 3.10
N ALA A 115 -4.12 7.65 2.01
CA ALA A 115 -2.70 7.36 1.86
C ALA A 115 -1.94 8.64 1.54
N GLU A 116 -1.33 9.26 2.56
CA GLU A 116 -0.69 10.56 2.51
C GLU A 116 0.62 10.57 3.29
N SER A 117 1.54 11.43 2.86
CA SER A 117 2.76 11.80 3.58
C SER A 117 2.79 13.31 3.83
N TYR A 118 3.51 13.70 4.86
CA TYR A 118 3.66 15.09 5.28
C TYR A 118 5.15 15.40 5.37
N GLU A 119 5.60 16.44 4.69
CA GLU A 119 6.96 16.94 4.78
C GLU A 119 7.05 18.09 5.79
N GLY A 120 8.26 18.40 6.25
CA GLY A 120 8.50 19.31 7.40
C GLY A 120 7.93 20.73 7.30
N LYS A 121 7.44 21.15 6.15
CA LYS A 121 6.70 22.41 5.94
C LYS A 121 5.20 22.22 5.79
N GLY A 122 4.68 21.01 6.06
CA GLY A 122 3.27 20.68 5.86
C GLY A 122 2.90 20.43 4.40
N GLU A 123 3.88 20.23 3.54
CA GLU A 123 3.63 19.81 2.16
C GLU A 123 3.02 18.39 2.15
N LEU A 124 1.94 18.26 1.40
CA LEU A 124 1.17 17.02 1.31
C LEU A 124 1.65 16.22 0.10
N GLY A 125 2.07 14.98 0.34
CA GLY A 125 2.41 13.99 -0.68
C GLY A 125 1.51 12.77 -0.64
N ASN A 126 1.63 11.90 -1.64
CA ASN A 126 1.01 10.58 -1.60
C ASN A 126 1.89 9.59 -0.83
N LEU A 127 1.28 8.54 -0.28
CA LEU A 127 1.99 7.38 0.25
C LEU A 127 1.74 6.18 -0.65
N ALA A 128 2.81 5.54 -1.13
CA ALA A 128 2.75 4.36 -1.99
C ALA A 128 3.58 3.20 -1.41
N LEU A 129 3.23 1.97 -1.79
CA LEU A 129 4.01 0.75 -1.49
C LEU A 129 4.58 0.19 -2.79
N ARG A 130 5.87 -0.07 -2.79
CA ARG A 130 6.63 -0.69 -3.86
C ARG A 130 7.28 -1.98 -3.37
N PHE A 131 7.37 -2.95 -4.25
CA PHE A 131 8.04 -4.21 -3.96
C PHE A 131 9.33 -4.32 -4.77
N THR A 132 10.37 -4.90 -4.16
CA THR A 132 11.63 -5.19 -4.83
C THR A 132 12.01 -6.65 -4.65
N LYS A 133 12.77 -7.20 -5.57
CA LYS A 133 13.40 -8.51 -5.47
C LYS A 133 14.81 -8.44 -6.01
N ASN A 134 15.80 -8.73 -5.17
CA ASN A 134 17.20 -8.58 -5.52
C ASN A 134 17.53 -7.17 -6.05
N GLY A 135 17.01 -6.14 -5.40
CA GLY A 135 17.23 -4.73 -5.75
C GLY A 135 16.53 -4.24 -7.03
N LYS A 136 15.67 -5.07 -7.64
CA LYS A 136 14.87 -4.69 -8.81
C LYS A 136 13.41 -4.58 -8.43
N GLU A 137 12.75 -3.53 -8.88
CA GLU A 137 11.31 -3.36 -8.67
C GLU A 137 10.53 -4.49 -9.35
N VAL A 138 9.61 -5.09 -8.60
CA VAL A 138 8.68 -6.11 -9.09
C VAL A 138 7.27 -5.55 -9.05
N PHE A 139 6.49 -5.96 -10.02
CA PHE A 139 5.09 -5.60 -10.12
C PHE A 139 4.29 -6.88 -9.97
N GLY A 140 3.33 -6.88 -9.06
CA GLY A 140 2.37 -7.96 -8.94
C GLY A 140 1.58 -8.16 -10.24
N SER A 141 0.76 -9.20 -10.30
CA SER A 141 -0.13 -9.46 -11.43
C SER A 141 -1.07 -8.27 -11.71
N ASN A 142 -1.55 -8.18 -12.95
CA ASN A 142 -2.55 -7.19 -13.31
C ASN A 142 -3.78 -7.33 -12.39
N THR A 143 -4.09 -6.28 -11.64
CA THR A 143 -5.14 -6.30 -10.63
C THR A 143 -6.02 -5.06 -10.74
N LEU A 144 -7.32 -5.28 -10.87
CA LEU A 144 -8.33 -4.24 -10.74
C LEU A 144 -8.90 -4.29 -9.32
N TYR A 145 -8.78 -3.20 -8.59
CA TYR A 145 -9.20 -3.12 -7.21
C TYR A 145 -10.66 -2.67 -7.08
N GLN A 146 -11.28 -3.04 -5.97
CA GLN A 146 -12.58 -2.51 -5.58
C GLN A 146 -12.52 -0.98 -5.52
N ASN A 147 -13.47 -0.33 -6.14
CA ASN A 147 -13.57 1.13 -6.08
C ASN A 147 -13.83 1.62 -4.65
N TYR A 148 -13.32 2.81 -4.31
CA TYR A 148 -13.51 3.41 -3.00
C TYR A 148 -13.78 4.93 -3.13
N PRO A 149 -14.77 5.45 -2.37
CA PRO A 149 -15.74 4.72 -1.54
C PRO A 149 -16.65 3.82 -2.37
N ASN A 150 -17.22 2.80 -1.74
CA ASN A 150 -18.27 1.97 -2.31
C ASN A 150 -19.22 1.52 -1.16
N PRO A 151 -20.49 1.93 -1.15
CA PRO A 151 -21.15 2.78 -2.15
C PRO A 151 -20.56 4.20 -2.23
N PHE A 152 -20.77 4.86 -3.36
CA PHE A 152 -20.37 6.26 -3.58
C PHE A 152 -21.55 7.09 -4.09
N ASP A 153 -21.49 8.41 -3.85
CA ASP A 153 -22.49 9.36 -4.32
C ASP A 153 -21.99 10.13 -5.56
N GLN A 154 -20.93 10.92 -5.41
CA GLN A 154 -20.45 11.79 -6.49
C GLN A 154 -19.14 11.32 -7.13
N ARG A 155 -18.25 10.73 -6.33
CA ARG A 155 -16.91 10.33 -6.76
C ARG A 155 -16.51 9.00 -6.14
N THR A 156 -15.78 8.21 -6.92
CA THR A 156 -15.08 7.03 -6.45
C THR A 156 -13.74 6.92 -7.16
N VAL A 157 -12.79 6.28 -6.53
CA VAL A 157 -11.48 5.97 -7.11
C VAL A 157 -11.47 4.49 -7.48
N ILE A 158 -11.02 4.20 -8.68
CA ILE A 158 -10.80 2.84 -9.17
C ILE A 158 -9.29 2.66 -9.27
N GLY A 159 -8.73 1.83 -8.41
CA GLY A 159 -7.31 1.47 -8.43
C GLY A 159 -7.06 0.31 -9.38
N LEU A 160 -5.95 0.36 -10.08
CA LEU A 160 -5.45 -0.79 -10.82
C LEU A 160 -3.93 -0.88 -10.68
N ASN A 161 -3.42 -2.10 -10.60
CA ASN A 161 -2.00 -2.40 -10.66
C ASN A 161 -1.70 -3.14 -11.94
N LEU A 162 -0.68 -2.72 -12.67
CA LEU A 162 -0.29 -3.34 -13.94
C LEU A 162 1.15 -3.85 -13.86
N ALA A 163 1.34 -5.11 -14.20
CA ALA A 163 2.66 -5.74 -14.24
C ALA A 163 3.59 -5.12 -15.30
N GLN A 164 3.02 -4.55 -16.35
CA GLN A 164 3.72 -3.84 -17.42
C GLN A 164 2.87 -2.73 -18.00
N SER A 165 3.51 -1.73 -18.62
CA SER A 165 2.79 -0.72 -19.39
C SER A 165 2.07 -1.38 -20.56
N THR A 166 0.82 -1.01 -20.79
CA THR A 166 -0.02 -1.63 -21.81
C THR A 166 -1.07 -0.68 -22.32
N GLU A 167 -1.43 -0.80 -23.59
CA GLU A 167 -2.67 -0.23 -24.09
C GLU A 167 -3.85 -1.04 -23.57
N GLY A 168 -4.91 -0.37 -23.16
CA GLY A 168 -6.07 -1.05 -22.62
C GLY A 168 -7.30 -0.16 -22.52
N ILE A 169 -8.42 -0.79 -22.23
CA ILE A 169 -9.71 -0.12 -22.07
C ILE A 169 -10.29 -0.48 -20.71
N LEU A 170 -10.49 0.54 -19.88
CA LEU A 170 -11.30 0.42 -18.67
C LEU A 170 -12.76 0.71 -19.02
N LYS A 171 -13.66 -0.28 -18.85
CA LYS A 171 -15.08 -0.15 -19.06
C LYS A 171 -15.84 -0.16 -17.74
N ILE A 172 -16.78 0.77 -17.61
CA ILE A 172 -17.75 0.81 -16.51
C ILE A 172 -19.10 0.45 -17.10
N THR A 173 -19.75 -0.57 -16.55
CA THR A 173 -21.06 -1.05 -17.01
C THR A 173 -22.07 -1.00 -15.88
N ASP A 174 -23.35 -0.86 -16.24
CA ASP A 174 -24.44 -1.08 -15.29
C ASP A 174 -24.72 -2.59 -15.09
N VAL A 175 -25.64 -2.90 -14.18
CA VAL A 175 -26.02 -4.28 -13.87
C VAL A 175 -26.64 -5.05 -15.03
N SER A 176 -27.09 -4.35 -16.09
CA SER A 176 -27.61 -4.95 -17.32
C SER A 176 -26.50 -5.23 -18.36
N GLY A 177 -25.25 -4.84 -18.06
CA GLY A 177 -24.11 -4.97 -18.97
C GLY A 177 -23.95 -3.81 -19.96
N ARG A 178 -24.81 -2.77 -19.89
CA ARG A 178 -24.70 -1.59 -20.75
C ARG A 178 -23.48 -0.75 -20.31
N THR A 179 -22.63 -0.40 -21.26
CA THR A 179 -21.45 0.45 -21.00
C THR A 179 -21.89 1.88 -20.67
N ILE A 180 -21.55 2.34 -19.46
CA ILE A 180 -21.76 3.72 -19.00
C ILE A 180 -20.57 4.59 -19.40
N LYS A 181 -19.35 4.06 -19.25
CA LYS A 181 -18.11 4.78 -19.57
C LYS A 181 -17.05 3.83 -20.09
N SER A 182 -16.27 4.29 -21.06
CA SER A 182 -15.13 3.59 -21.61
C SER A 182 -13.94 4.55 -21.65
N ILE A 183 -12.79 4.14 -21.12
CA ILE A 183 -11.55 4.92 -21.08
C ILE A 183 -10.48 4.08 -21.77
N ALA A 184 -10.13 4.45 -23.00
CA ALA A 184 -9.07 3.82 -23.78
C ALA A 184 -7.82 4.70 -23.71
N ARG A 185 -6.71 4.16 -23.27
CA ARG A 185 -5.40 4.84 -23.24
C ARG A 185 -4.27 3.86 -23.02
N GLU A 186 -3.05 4.34 -23.18
CA GLU A 186 -1.88 3.68 -22.61
C GLU A 186 -1.89 3.85 -21.09
N TRP A 187 -1.69 2.75 -20.39
CA TRP A 187 -1.63 2.66 -18.93
C TRP A 187 -0.21 2.30 -18.53
N ASN A 188 0.35 3.07 -17.62
CA ASN A 188 1.69 2.81 -17.10
C ASN A 188 1.68 1.60 -16.16
N LYS A 189 2.81 0.88 -16.10
CA LYS A 189 3.04 -0.16 -15.09
C LYS A 189 2.99 0.43 -13.68
N GLY A 190 2.63 -0.40 -12.70
CA GLY A 190 2.48 -0.04 -11.28
C GLY A 190 1.04 0.32 -10.92
N TYR A 191 0.89 0.93 -9.73
CA TYR A 191 -0.40 1.31 -9.14
C TYR A 191 -0.81 2.73 -9.52
#